data_8fd92a3f10879e1b67ba9d6dd37c337e
#
_entry.id   8fd92a3f10879e1b67ba9d6dd37c337e
#
_cell.length_a   1.000
_cell.length_b   1.000
_cell.length_c   1.000
_cell.angle_alpha   90.00
_cell.angle_beta   90.00
_cell.angle_gamma   90.00
#
_symmetry.space_group_name_H-M   'P 1'
#
loop_
_entity.id
_entity.type
_entity.pdbx_description
1 polymer ?
#
loop_
_entity_poly.entity_id
_entity_poly.type
_entity_poly.pdbx_seq_one_letter_code
_entity_poly.pdbx_strand_id
1 'polypeptide(L)'
;PFTSSLNNQAQSAMDSIVGNENYDLGHLFDYGQSDGDAGCVGCVCSSGLKGRAYSIHPFEDNDGGVFRNDYFDLDYVAHEIGHQFGAYHTFAFQTENSGSNVEPGSGSTIMGYAGITGEDDVQAHGDPYFHYVSIKEIKNYVSNLSCTVTEVSIINNVYNIDAGEDYNIPKG
;
A
#
# COMPACT_ATOMS: atom_id res chain seq x y z
N PRO A 1 -14.07 -24.87 9.90
CA PRO A 1 -14.46 -23.58 9.38
C PRO A 1 -13.93 -22.50 10.30
N PHE A 2 -13.07 -21.62 9.81
CA PHE A 2 -12.57 -20.49 10.60
C PHE A 2 -13.73 -19.51 10.82
N THR A 3 -14.02 -19.20 12.06
CA THR A 3 -15.16 -18.35 12.46
C THR A 3 -14.76 -16.86 12.56
N SER A 4 -13.48 -16.54 12.41
CA SER A 4 -12.95 -15.17 12.39
C SER A 4 -12.36 -14.86 11.02
N SER A 5 -12.39 -13.59 10.61
CA SER A 5 -11.75 -13.13 9.38
C SER A 5 -10.23 -13.39 9.42
N LEU A 6 -9.60 -13.48 8.27
CA LEU A 6 -8.15 -13.68 8.16
C LEU A 6 -7.38 -12.55 8.86
N ASN A 7 -7.86 -11.31 8.78
CA ASN A 7 -7.30 -10.17 9.51
C ASN A 7 -7.22 -10.42 11.03
N ASN A 8 -8.28 -10.95 11.62
CA ASN A 8 -8.29 -11.25 13.06
C ASN A 8 -7.36 -12.39 13.42
N GLN A 9 -7.22 -13.39 12.55
CA GLN A 9 -6.28 -14.50 12.73
C GLN A 9 -4.84 -14.02 12.65
N ALA A 10 -4.49 -13.19 11.65
CA ALA A 10 -3.17 -12.59 11.50
C ALA A 10 -2.81 -11.76 12.73
N GLN A 11 -3.70 -10.86 13.19
CA GLN A 11 -3.49 -10.08 14.41
C GLN A 11 -3.25 -10.97 15.62
N SER A 12 -4.09 -11.99 15.81
CA SER A 12 -3.97 -12.89 16.97
C SER A 12 -2.67 -13.69 16.95
N ALA A 13 -2.23 -14.14 15.78
CA ALA A 13 -0.96 -14.83 15.60
C ALA A 13 0.23 -13.92 15.94
N MET A 14 0.23 -12.68 15.42
CA MET A 14 1.27 -11.70 15.71
C MET A 14 1.35 -11.40 17.22
N ASP A 15 0.21 -11.14 17.87
CA ASP A 15 0.17 -10.83 19.29
C ASP A 15 0.62 -12.01 20.16
N SER A 16 0.30 -13.25 19.78
CA SER A 16 0.64 -14.44 20.56
C SER A 16 2.06 -14.94 20.35
N ILE A 17 2.62 -14.77 19.15
CA ILE A 17 3.93 -15.32 18.78
C ILE A 17 5.04 -14.28 18.95
N VAL A 18 4.79 -13.05 18.47
CA VAL A 18 5.78 -11.96 18.50
C VAL A 18 5.63 -11.12 19.77
N GLY A 19 4.41 -10.94 20.25
CA GLY A 19 4.08 -10.02 21.34
C GLY A 19 3.74 -8.63 20.84
N ASN A 20 2.62 -8.08 21.29
CA ASN A 20 2.12 -6.79 20.79
C ASN A 20 3.11 -5.61 20.94
N GLU A 21 4.00 -5.68 21.92
CA GLU A 21 5.03 -4.66 22.19
C GLU A 21 6.27 -4.76 21.29
N ASN A 22 6.41 -5.84 20.53
CA ASN A 22 7.64 -6.14 19.77
C ASN A 22 7.54 -5.90 18.27
N TYR A 23 6.43 -5.34 17.79
CA TYR A 23 6.28 -4.97 16.38
C TYR A 23 5.39 -3.73 16.21
N ASP A 24 5.59 -2.99 15.15
CA ASP A 24 4.83 -1.77 14.82
C ASP A 24 3.87 -1.97 13.66
N LEU A 25 4.15 -2.97 12.82
CA LEU A 25 3.35 -3.36 11.67
C LEU A 25 3.50 -4.86 11.45
N GLY A 26 2.39 -5.55 11.19
CA GLY A 26 2.36 -6.95 10.80
C GLY A 26 1.60 -7.13 9.49
N HIS A 27 2.09 -8.05 8.63
CA HIS A 27 1.50 -8.34 7.35
C HIS A 27 1.67 -9.84 7.05
N LEU A 28 0.58 -10.53 6.78
CA LEU A 28 0.58 -11.93 6.40
C LEU A 28 0.71 -12.09 4.89
N PHE A 29 1.63 -12.91 4.43
CA PHE A 29 1.68 -13.38 3.04
C PHE A 29 1.17 -14.81 2.98
N ASP A 30 0.28 -15.09 2.05
CA ASP A 30 -0.30 -16.42 1.90
C ASP A 30 -0.43 -16.81 0.41
N TYR A 31 -0.58 -18.09 0.18
CA TYR A 31 -0.77 -18.69 -1.13
C TYR A 31 -2.26 -19.00 -1.35
N GLY A 32 -2.82 -18.50 -2.45
CA GLY A 32 -4.22 -18.74 -2.76
C GLY A 32 -4.75 -17.88 -3.91
N GLN A 33 -6.05 -17.75 -4.00
CA GLN A 33 -6.68 -16.82 -4.92
C GLN A 33 -6.27 -15.38 -4.53
N SER A 34 -5.90 -14.58 -5.53
CA SER A 34 -5.47 -13.19 -5.33
C SER A 34 -6.46 -12.38 -4.50
N ASP A 35 -5.99 -11.84 -3.39
CA ASP A 35 -6.76 -11.02 -2.45
C ASP A 35 -5.80 -10.18 -1.59
N GLY A 36 -6.27 -9.06 -1.05
CA GLY A 36 -5.56 -8.21 -0.12
C GLY A 36 -6.51 -7.43 0.77
N ASP A 37 -6.15 -7.24 2.04
CA ASP A 37 -6.91 -6.41 2.97
C ASP A 37 -5.99 -5.93 4.11
N ALA A 38 -5.82 -4.64 4.22
CA ALA A 38 -5.08 -4.02 5.33
C ALA A 38 -5.80 -4.18 6.68
N GLY A 39 -7.10 -4.44 6.67
CA GLY A 39 -7.95 -4.50 7.86
C GLY A 39 -8.18 -3.16 8.54
N CYS A 40 -7.57 -2.08 8.04
CA CYS A 40 -7.68 -0.72 8.59
C CYS A 40 -6.97 0.30 7.70
N VAL A 41 -7.34 1.56 7.81
CA VAL A 41 -6.59 2.69 7.26
C VAL A 41 -5.96 3.46 8.41
N GLY A 42 -4.62 3.56 8.43
CA GLY A 42 -3.89 4.20 9.52
C GLY A 42 -3.88 3.36 10.82
N CYS A 43 -3.15 2.27 10.82
CA CYS A 43 -3.11 1.37 11.98
C CYS A 43 -1.70 0.94 12.42
N VAL A 44 -0.66 1.43 11.79
CA VAL A 44 0.72 1.24 12.29
C VAL A 44 0.78 1.66 13.74
N CYS A 45 1.44 0.87 14.59
CA CYS A 45 1.55 1.03 16.03
C CYS A 45 0.23 0.93 16.83
N SER A 46 -0.91 0.72 16.18
CA SER A 46 -2.20 0.62 16.86
C SER A 46 -2.42 -0.78 17.43
N SER A 47 -2.39 -0.91 18.74
CA SER A 47 -2.58 -2.21 19.42
C SER A 47 -3.90 -2.85 19.00
N GLY A 48 -3.85 -4.15 18.65
CA GLY A 48 -5.00 -4.92 18.18
C GLY A 48 -5.43 -4.66 16.73
N LEU A 49 -4.74 -3.76 16.01
CA LEU A 49 -5.01 -3.44 14.60
C LEU A 49 -3.79 -3.60 13.69
N LYS A 50 -2.59 -3.36 14.21
CA LYS A 50 -1.35 -3.26 13.44
C LYS A 50 -0.84 -4.56 12.82
N GLY A 51 -1.40 -5.71 13.18
CA GLY A 51 -1.06 -7.04 12.64
C GLY A 51 -2.13 -7.64 11.74
N ARG A 52 -3.08 -6.84 11.24
CA ARG A 52 -4.28 -7.34 10.55
C ARG A 52 -4.12 -7.55 9.06
N ALA A 53 -3.16 -6.90 8.43
CA ALA A 53 -3.04 -6.93 6.99
C ALA A 53 -2.63 -8.29 6.44
N TYR A 54 -3.10 -8.59 5.24
CA TYR A 54 -2.66 -9.74 4.47
C TYR A 54 -2.63 -9.44 2.97
N SER A 55 -1.79 -10.19 2.25
CA SER A 55 -1.77 -10.26 0.78
C SER A 55 -1.64 -11.71 0.36
N ILE A 56 -2.50 -12.15 -0.55
CA ILE A 56 -2.60 -13.53 -1.04
C ILE A 56 -2.41 -13.52 -2.55
N HIS A 57 -1.62 -14.46 -3.07
CA HIS A 57 -1.42 -14.61 -4.51
C HIS A 57 -1.13 -16.07 -4.87
N PRO A 58 -1.56 -16.57 -6.04
CA PRO A 58 -1.22 -17.92 -6.49
C PRO A 58 0.23 -18.07 -6.95
N PHE A 59 0.96 -16.96 -7.19
CA PHE A 59 2.33 -16.93 -7.70
C PHE A 59 2.54 -17.74 -8.99
N GLU A 60 1.50 -17.77 -9.82
CA GLU A 60 1.49 -18.42 -11.13
C GLU A 60 1.22 -17.36 -12.19
N ASP A 61 1.97 -17.41 -13.29
CA ASP A 61 1.62 -16.64 -14.48
C ASP A 61 0.40 -17.26 -15.18
N ASN A 62 -0.32 -16.47 -15.97
CA ASN A 62 -1.51 -16.91 -16.70
C ASN A 62 -1.26 -18.08 -17.66
N ASP A 63 -0.02 -18.38 -18.00
CA ASP A 63 0.43 -19.49 -18.83
C ASP A 63 0.92 -20.71 -18.02
N GLY A 64 0.79 -20.66 -16.68
CA GLY A 64 1.27 -21.70 -15.77
C GLY A 64 2.79 -21.72 -15.57
N GLY A 65 3.46 -20.64 -15.97
CA GLY A 65 4.90 -20.46 -15.76
C GLY A 65 5.25 -20.01 -14.34
N VAL A 66 6.55 -19.80 -14.11
CA VAL A 66 7.04 -19.24 -12.86
C VAL A 66 6.78 -17.74 -12.83
N PHE A 67 6.05 -17.28 -11.83
CA PHE A 67 5.83 -15.86 -11.57
C PHE A 67 7.16 -15.11 -11.42
N ARG A 68 7.44 -14.14 -12.29
CA ARG A 68 8.74 -13.47 -12.39
C ARG A 68 8.67 -11.95 -12.44
N ASN A 69 7.51 -11.40 -12.08
CA ASN A 69 7.32 -9.96 -12.03
C ASN A 69 7.15 -9.50 -10.56
N ASP A 70 7.06 -8.22 -10.34
CA ASP A 70 6.89 -7.57 -9.05
C ASP A 70 5.45 -7.09 -8.78
N TYR A 71 4.47 -7.56 -9.54
CA TYR A 71 3.08 -7.12 -9.39
C TYR A 71 2.48 -7.50 -8.04
N PHE A 72 2.86 -8.65 -7.48
CA PHE A 72 2.44 -8.99 -6.13
C PHE A 72 2.94 -7.94 -5.12
N ASP A 73 4.18 -7.52 -5.25
CA ASP A 73 4.79 -6.54 -4.35
C ASP A 73 4.14 -5.15 -4.50
N LEU A 74 3.73 -4.77 -5.72
CA LEU A 74 3.17 -3.45 -6.02
C LEU A 74 1.64 -3.40 -5.82
N ASP A 75 0.91 -4.31 -6.50
CA ASP A 75 -0.55 -4.26 -6.57
C ASP A 75 -1.22 -4.77 -5.28
N TYR A 76 -0.50 -5.57 -4.47
CA TYR A 76 -1.01 -6.12 -3.21
C TYR A 76 -0.22 -5.63 -2.00
N VAL A 77 1.05 -5.97 -1.88
CA VAL A 77 1.81 -5.72 -0.65
C VAL A 77 1.98 -4.23 -0.38
N ALA A 78 2.48 -3.47 -1.35
CA ALA A 78 2.67 -2.03 -1.20
C ALA A 78 1.34 -1.28 -1.07
N HIS A 79 0.28 -1.75 -1.73
CA HIS A 79 -1.07 -1.23 -1.61
C HIS A 79 -1.59 -1.36 -0.18
N GLU A 80 -1.61 -2.58 0.37
CA GLU A 80 -2.11 -2.82 1.72
C GLU A 80 -1.25 -2.13 2.80
N ILE A 81 0.07 -2.10 2.62
CA ILE A 81 0.96 -1.31 3.49
C ILE A 81 0.63 0.18 3.39
N GLY A 82 0.32 0.69 2.20
CA GLY A 82 -0.15 2.05 2.01
C GLY A 82 -1.36 2.38 2.88
N HIS A 83 -2.35 1.49 2.92
CA HIS A 83 -3.50 1.61 3.82
C HIS A 83 -3.09 1.58 5.30
N GLN A 84 -2.23 0.65 5.70
CA GLN A 84 -1.75 0.61 7.08
C GLN A 84 -1.07 1.92 7.51
N PHE A 85 -0.41 2.61 6.58
CA PHE A 85 0.17 3.95 6.77
C PHE A 85 -0.79 5.12 6.51
N GLY A 86 -2.07 4.85 6.33
CA GLY A 86 -3.12 5.89 6.29
C GLY A 86 -3.47 6.42 4.91
N ALA A 87 -2.98 5.81 3.82
CA ALA A 87 -3.41 6.16 2.47
C ALA A 87 -4.78 5.58 2.14
N TYR A 88 -5.61 6.37 1.46
CA TYR A 88 -6.88 5.94 0.87
C TYR A 88 -6.70 5.62 -0.61
N HIS A 89 -7.71 4.96 -1.20
CA HIS A 89 -7.71 4.71 -2.64
C HIS A 89 -7.75 6.01 -3.43
N THR A 90 -7.04 6.00 -4.58
CA THR A 90 -6.91 7.15 -5.48
C THR A 90 -7.81 7.06 -6.70
N PHE A 91 -8.35 5.90 -7.05
CA PHE A 91 -9.24 5.69 -8.20
C PHE A 91 -10.50 6.56 -8.15
N ALA A 92 -11.04 6.93 -9.29
CA ALA A 92 -12.26 7.75 -9.39
C ALA A 92 -13.41 7.07 -10.15
N PHE A 93 -13.29 5.78 -10.53
CA PHE A 93 -14.40 5.04 -11.14
C PHE A 93 -15.60 4.88 -10.19
N GLN A 94 -15.34 4.94 -8.89
CA GLN A 94 -16.35 5.06 -7.85
C GLN A 94 -15.88 6.02 -6.76
N THR A 95 -16.82 6.59 -6.01
CA THR A 95 -16.51 7.54 -4.93
C THR A 95 -16.59 6.87 -3.58
N GLU A 96 -15.52 6.95 -2.79
CA GLU A 96 -15.46 6.44 -1.42
C GLU A 96 -15.59 7.54 -0.35
N ASN A 97 -15.79 8.78 -0.77
CA ASN A 97 -15.91 9.96 0.10
C ASN A 97 -14.68 10.23 1.00
N SER A 98 -13.53 9.68 0.65
CA SER A 98 -12.25 9.93 1.32
C SER A 98 -11.66 11.30 0.99
N GLY A 99 -12.02 11.85 -0.17
CA GLY A 99 -11.38 13.02 -0.77
C GLY A 99 -10.10 12.70 -1.55
N SER A 100 -9.74 11.43 -1.65
CA SER A 100 -8.50 10.94 -2.30
C SER A 100 -8.75 10.33 -3.68
N ASN A 101 -10.00 10.26 -4.14
CA ASN A 101 -10.39 9.74 -5.46
C ASN A 101 -10.05 10.75 -6.56
N VAL A 102 -8.79 10.82 -6.97
CA VAL A 102 -8.22 11.86 -7.86
C VAL A 102 -7.67 11.31 -9.17
N GLU A 103 -7.49 9.98 -9.28
CA GLU A 103 -6.99 9.35 -10.49
C GLU A 103 -8.16 8.86 -11.36
N PRO A 104 -8.17 9.17 -12.68
CA PRO A 104 -9.25 8.75 -13.58
C PRO A 104 -9.39 7.21 -13.62
N GLY A 105 -10.61 6.71 -13.76
CA GLY A 105 -10.91 5.29 -13.85
C GLY A 105 -10.35 4.52 -12.65
N SER A 106 -9.66 3.42 -12.93
CA SER A 106 -9.00 2.59 -11.92
C SER A 106 -7.84 3.28 -11.18
N GLY A 107 -7.36 4.40 -11.70
CA GLY A 107 -6.06 4.92 -11.31
C GLY A 107 -4.91 4.07 -11.86
N SER A 108 -3.70 4.57 -11.74
CA SER A 108 -2.47 3.90 -12.21
C SER A 108 -1.40 3.76 -11.14
N THR A 109 -1.53 4.45 -10.01
CA THR A 109 -0.54 4.39 -8.94
C THR A 109 -0.86 3.28 -7.92
N ILE A 110 0.05 3.03 -6.98
CA ILE A 110 -0.06 1.93 -6.00
C ILE A 110 -1.41 1.90 -5.28
N MET A 111 -2.01 3.06 -4.93
CA MET A 111 -3.31 3.10 -4.26
C MET A 111 -4.51 3.11 -5.23
N GLY A 112 -4.27 2.93 -6.52
CA GLY A 112 -5.29 2.65 -7.53
C GLY A 112 -5.71 1.17 -7.56
N TYR A 113 -6.60 0.84 -8.49
CA TYR A 113 -7.10 -0.52 -8.76
C TYR A 113 -6.83 -0.94 -10.20
N ALA A 114 -5.65 -0.61 -10.72
CA ALA A 114 -5.26 -0.98 -12.08
C ALA A 114 -5.40 -2.50 -12.32
N GLY A 115 -6.06 -2.88 -13.39
CA GLY A 115 -6.22 -4.27 -13.82
C GLY A 115 -7.39 -5.05 -13.19
N ILE A 116 -8.17 -4.44 -12.29
CA ILE A 116 -9.26 -5.15 -11.59
C ILE A 116 -10.64 -4.47 -11.68
N THR A 117 -10.76 -3.37 -12.43
CA THR A 117 -12.00 -2.59 -12.55
C THR A 117 -12.75 -2.81 -13.88
N GLY A 118 -12.21 -3.65 -14.77
CA GLY A 118 -12.83 -4.01 -16.04
C GLY A 118 -12.83 -2.85 -17.04
N GLU A 119 -14.01 -2.29 -17.38
CA GLU A 119 -14.11 -1.21 -18.37
C GLU A 119 -13.50 0.12 -17.89
N ASP A 120 -13.30 0.29 -16.58
CA ASP A 120 -12.69 1.46 -15.98
C ASP A 120 -11.16 1.36 -15.84
N ASP A 121 -10.57 0.22 -16.24
CA ASP A 121 -9.12 0.03 -16.15
C ASP A 121 -8.38 0.97 -17.12
N VAL A 122 -7.45 1.74 -16.56
CA VAL A 122 -6.57 2.60 -17.36
C VAL A 122 -5.30 1.87 -17.78
N GLN A 123 -4.91 0.84 -17.03
CA GLN A 123 -3.77 -0.05 -17.33
C GLN A 123 -3.91 -1.37 -16.53
N ALA A 124 -3.08 -2.36 -16.87
CA ALA A 124 -3.20 -3.71 -16.32
C ALA A 124 -2.62 -3.89 -14.91
N HIS A 125 -1.69 -3.05 -14.49
CA HIS A 125 -1.00 -3.10 -13.20
C HIS A 125 -0.64 -1.71 -12.71
N GLY A 126 -0.42 -1.56 -11.41
CA GLY A 126 0.02 -0.30 -10.81
C GLY A 126 1.43 0.11 -11.23
N ASP A 127 1.65 1.40 -11.39
CA ASP A 127 2.99 1.98 -11.53
C ASP A 127 3.72 1.96 -10.17
N PRO A 128 5.05 1.79 -10.12
CA PRO A 128 5.80 1.59 -8.89
C PRO A 128 6.03 2.89 -8.09
N TYR A 129 4.98 3.66 -7.88
CA TYR A 129 5.03 4.87 -7.06
C TYR A 129 3.65 5.21 -6.46
N PHE A 130 3.66 5.91 -5.33
CA PHE A 130 2.46 6.47 -4.72
C PHE A 130 2.09 7.82 -5.36
N HIS A 131 0.81 8.04 -5.59
CA HIS A 131 0.31 9.36 -5.97
C HIS A 131 0.62 10.41 -4.88
N TYR A 132 0.74 11.67 -5.27
CA TYR A 132 1.01 12.77 -4.32
C TYR A 132 0.04 12.80 -3.14
N VAL A 133 -1.23 12.54 -3.38
CA VAL A 133 -2.26 12.49 -2.31
C VAL A 133 -1.90 11.43 -1.29
N SER A 134 -1.58 10.21 -1.72
CA SER A 134 -1.19 9.11 -0.84
C SER A 134 0.09 9.43 -0.06
N ILE A 135 1.09 10.03 -0.70
CA ILE A 135 2.32 10.49 -0.01
C ILE A 135 1.97 11.50 1.08
N LYS A 136 1.07 12.44 0.79
CA LYS A 136 0.64 13.45 1.76
C LYS A 136 -0.09 12.82 2.96
N GLU A 137 -0.98 11.87 2.71
CA GLU A 137 -1.72 11.14 3.75
C GLU A 137 -0.77 10.33 4.63
N ILE A 138 0.13 9.54 4.04
CA ILE A 138 1.15 8.76 4.74
C ILE A 138 2.02 9.68 5.61
N LYS A 139 2.55 10.77 5.04
CA LYS A 139 3.37 11.72 5.80
C LYS A 139 2.62 12.35 6.97
N ASN A 140 1.36 12.72 6.75
CA ASN A 140 0.52 13.27 7.80
C ASN A 140 0.26 12.23 8.90
N TYR A 141 -0.04 10.98 8.54
CA TYR A 141 -0.24 9.91 9.51
C TYR A 141 1.03 9.64 10.32
N VAL A 142 2.17 9.43 9.64
CA VAL A 142 3.45 9.13 10.30
C VAL A 142 3.90 10.26 11.23
N SER A 143 3.68 11.53 10.85
CA SER A 143 4.04 12.68 11.68
C SER A 143 3.29 12.77 13.02
N ASN A 144 2.17 12.05 13.15
CA ASN A 144 1.34 12.00 14.35
C ASN A 144 1.52 10.71 15.17
N LEU A 145 2.38 9.77 14.72
CA LEU A 145 2.65 8.55 15.46
C LEU A 145 3.55 8.84 16.67
N SER A 146 3.22 8.20 17.81
CA SER A 146 4.01 8.30 19.05
C SER A 146 5.02 7.17 19.23
N CYS A 147 4.97 6.13 18.39
CA CYS A 147 5.84 4.96 18.46
C CYS A 147 7.13 5.11 17.62
N THR A 148 7.24 6.17 16.85
CA THR A 148 8.40 6.40 15.99
C THR A 148 9.63 6.78 16.82
N VAL A 149 10.74 6.09 16.58
CA VAL A 149 12.06 6.51 17.05
C VAL A 149 12.69 7.38 15.96
N THR A 150 12.89 8.65 16.24
CA THR A 150 13.61 9.53 15.33
C THR A 150 15.10 9.34 15.54
N GLU A 151 15.75 8.57 14.68
CA GLU A 151 17.21 8.60 14.60
C GLU A 151 17.63 9.82 13.79
N VAL A 152 18.48 10.64 14.37
CA VAL A 152 19.14 11.71 13.61
C VAL A 152 20.15 11.02 12.68
N SER A 153 19.72 10.74 11.46
CA SER A 153 20.64 10.27 10.43
C SER A 153 21.67 11.36 10.17
N ILE A 154 22.90 11.15 10.65
CA ILE A 154 24.06 11.98 10.28
C ILE A 154 24.47 11.54 8.86
N ILE A 155 23.57 11.61 7.92
CA ILE A 155 23.90 11.50 6.50
C ILE A 155 24.31 12.90 6.06
N ASN A 156 25.59 13.20 6.11
CA ASN A 156 26.18 14.38 5.49
C ASN A 156 26.15 14.34 3.95
N ASN A 157 25.28 13.55 3.37
CA ASN A 157 25.02 13.54 1.95
C ASN A 157 23.88 14.52 1.67
N VAL A 158 24.24 15.75 1.35
CA VAL A 158 23.32 16.65 0.64
C VAL A 158 23.02 15.98 -0.70
N TYR A 159 21.85 15.34 -0.81
CA TYR A 159 21.36 14.89 -2.09
C TYR A 159 21.12 16.14 -2.94
N ASN A 160 21.99 16.35 -3.90
CA ASN A 160 21.79 17.39 -4.89
C ASN A 160 20.67 16.90 -5.82
N ILE A 161 19.44 17.35 -5.55
CA ILE A 161 18.32 17.08 -6.44
C ILE A 161 18.46 18.07 -7.58
N ASP A 162 18.94 17.60 -8.72
CA ASP A 162 19.03 18.36 -9.95
C ASP A 162 17.79 18.00 -10.79
N ALA A 163 16.89 18.95 -10.94
CA ALA A 163 15.69 18.80 -11.78
C ALA A 163 16.00 18.92 -13.27
N GLY A 164 17.26 19.10 -13.63
CA GLY A 164 17.70 19.42 -14.99
C GLY A 164 17.38 20.87 -15.40
N GLU A 165 17.59 21.17 -16.69
CA GLU A 165 17.33 22.49 -17.25
C GLU A 165 15.81 22.74 -17.41
N ASP A 166 15.39 23.97 -17.17
CA ASP A 166 14.00 24.39 -17.36
C ASP A 166 13.51 24.13 -18.80
N TYR A 167 12.43 23.39 -18.94
CA TYR A 167 11.86 23.09 -20.24
C TYR A 167 10.86 24.18 -20.64
N ASN A 168 11.20 24.96 -21.65
CA ASN A 168 10.28 25.93 -22.25
C ASN A 168 9.36 25.22 -23.24
N ILE A 169 8.06 25.14 -22.93
CA ILE A 169 7.05 24.65 -23.84
C ILE A 169 6.73 25.78 -24.84
N PRO A 170 7.00 25.62 -26.15
CA PRO A 170 6.62 26.63 -27.15
C PRO A 170 5.09 26.80 -27.13
N LYS A 171 4.61 28.03 -27.06
CA LYS A 171 3.18 28.31 -27.33
C LYS A 171 2.91 27.98 -28.78
N GLY A 172 2.05 26.99 -29.07
CA GLY A 172 1.49 26.73 -30.37
C GLY A 172 0.49 27.79 -30.80
#